data_c3a6b80897cc0fac2efa6fcd2410e1fb
#
_entry.id   c3a6b80897cc0fac2efa6fcd2410e1fb
#
_cell.length_a   1.000
_cell.length_b   1.000
_cell.length_c   1.000
_cell.angle_alpha   90.00
_cell.angle_beta   90.00
_cell.angle_gamma   90.00
#
_symmetry.space_group_name_H-M   'P 1'
#
loop_
_entity.id
_entity.type
_entity.pdbx_description
1 polymer ?
#
loop_
_entity_poly.entity_id
_entity_poly.type
_entity_poly.pdbx_seq_one_letter_code
_entity_poly.pdbx_strand_id
1 'polypeptide(L)'
;MQINQKLIKKQFEKSFSSYNQNAIVQKIMAERLVQNLSSIKTEFNSVLELGCGTGILTKELVKNINFKAYYANDLVEKSKKYVAEIIPNSEFFYGNALKIKSKKKQDLIISNAMFQWFNNLNDICSHCKKQLNSDGFLAFSTFSDKNFKEIRDLTGISLEYKTFEEIKKIVNENFEIIHAEEFEHTLKFNNPLELLAHMKNTGVNSLTAQHWRFKEVKEFCDKYKEKYPEITLTYSPVIIICKNN
;
A
#
# COMPACT_ATOMS: atom_id res chain seq x y z
N MET A 1 15.78 8.48 0.66
CA MET A 1 16.28 7.35 1.51
C MET A 1 16.10 6.05 0.74
N GLN A 2 17.17 5.27 0.54
CA GLN A 2 17.07 4.02 -0.25
C GLN A 2 16.27 2.96 0.54
N ILE A 3 15.22 2.43 -0.07
CA ILE A 3 14.29 1.49 0.57
C ILE A 3 14.98 0.13 0.75
N ASN A 4 15.08 -0.35 2.00
CA ASN A 4 15.68 -1.63 2.33
C ASN A 4 14.59 -2.72 2.49
N GLN A 5 14.44 -3.56 1.47
CA GLN A 5 13.42 -4.62 1.44
C GLN A 5 13.53 -5.64 2.60
N LYS A 6 14.74 -5.94 3.09
CA LYS A 6 14.91 -6.85 4.24
C LYS A 6 14.33 -6.23 5.52
N LEU A 7 14.51 -4.91 5.68
CA LEU A 7 13.96 -4.19 6.82
C LEU A 7 12.43 -4.13 6.75
N ILE A 8 11.89 -3.81 5.57
CA ILE A 8 10.44 -3.78 5.32
C ILE A 8 9.83 -5.13 5.67
N LYS A 9 10.36 -6.23 5.09
CA LYS A 9 9.89 -7.58 5.38
C LYS A 9 9.86 -7.87 6.88
N LYS A 10 10.97 -7.60 7.59
CA LYS A 10 11.09 -7.84 9.04
C LYS A 10 10.04 -7.06 9.85
N GLN A 11 9.72 -5.85 9.44
CA GLN A 11 8.75 -5.01 10.16
C GLN A 11 7.32 -5.45 9.90
N PHE A 12 6.96 -5.77 8.66
CA PHE A 12 5.66 -6.36 8.35
C PHE A 12 5.48 -7.71 9.05
N GLU A 13 6.49 -8.59 9.09
CA GLU A 13 6.43 -9.84 9.84
C GLU A 13 6.12 -9.62 11.33
N LYS A 14 6.67 -8.57 11.94
CA LYS A 14 6.42 -8.23 13.35
C LYS A 14 5.03 -7.64 13.59
N SER A 15 4.53 -6.82 12.67
CA SER A 15 3.22 -6.17 12.80
C SER A 15 2.04 -7.06 12.36
N PHE A 16 2.30 -8.23 11.79
CA PHE A 16 1.30 -9.07 11.13
C PHE A 16 0.09 -9.39 12.01
N SER A 17 0.29 -9.68 13.29
CA SER A 17 -0.81 -10.00 14.22
C SER A 17 -1.64 -8.79 14.63
N SER A 18 -1.05 -7.61 14.66
CA SER A 18 -1.73 -6.35 15.05
C SER A 18 -2.22 -5.54 13.84
N TYR A 19 -1.75 -5.89 12.63
CA TYR A 19 -1.97 -5.09 11.42
C TYR A 19 -3.45 -4.86 11.13
N ASN A 20 -4.26 -5.91 11.15
CA ASN A 20 -5.69 -5.80 10.83
C ASN A 20 -6.49 -4.92 11.81
N GLN A 21 -6.03 -4.79 13.05
CA GLN A 21 -6.68 -3.90 14.04
C GLN A 21 -6.29 -2.44 13.83
N ASN A 22 -5.08 -2.19 13.34
CA ASN A 22 -4.50 -0.85 13.22
C ASN A 22 -4.55 -0.27 11.80
N ALA A 23 -4.69 -1.08 10.76
CA ALA A 23 -4.64 -0.67 9.35
C ALA A 23 -5.97 -0.04 8.88
N ILE A 24 -6.47 0.97 9.62
CA ILE A 24 -7.75 1.65 9.35
C ILE A 24 -7.73 2.30 7.97
N VAL A 25 -6.72 3.09 7.69
CA VAL A 25 -6.61 3.81 6.42
C VAL A 25 -6.42 2.86 5.25
N GLN A 26 -5.62 1.79 5.43
CA GLN A 26 -5.43 0.77 4.39
C GLN A 26 -6.73 0.01 4.06
N LYS A 27 -7.64 -0.16 5.02
CA LYS A 27 -8.99 -0.71 4.75
C LYS A 27 -9.82 0.26 3.91
N ILE A 28 -9.86 1.54 4.29
CA ILE A 28 -10.56 2.58 3.53
C ILE A 28 -10.01 2.65 2.09
N MET A 29 -8.70 2.57 1.93
CA MET A 29 -8.05 2.54 0.61
C MET A 29 -8.49 1.32 -0.21
N ALA A 30 -8.52 0.13 0.40
CA ALA A 30 -8.93 -1.11 -0.27
C ALA A 30 -10.41 -1.05 -0.70
N GLU A 31 -11.29 -0.59 0.19
CA GLU A 31 -12.72 -0.40 -0.10
C GLU A 31 -12.92 0.57 -1.27
N ARG A 32 -12.32 1.76 -1.23
CA ARG A 32 -12.43 2.76 -2.30
C ARG A 32 -11.85 2.26 -3.62
N LEU A 33 -10.68 1.61 -3.59
CA LEU A 33 -10.05 1.05 -4.78
C LEU A 33 -10.96 0.03 -5.47
N VAL A 34 -11.54 -0.87 -4.70
CA VAL A 34 -12.45 -1.91 -5.25
C VAL A 34 -13.78 -1.31 -5.69
N GLN A 35 -14.36 -0.35 -4.96
CA GLN A 35 -15.57 0.36 -5.36
C GLN A 35 -15.39 1.09 -6.69
N ASN A 36 -14.30 1.87 -6.84
CA ASN A 36 -13.99 2.56 -8.08
C ASN A 36 -13.74 1.57 -9.24
N LEU A 37 -13.02 0.47 -9.00
CA LEU A 37 -12.80 -0.56 -10.00
C LEU A 37 -14.12 -1.23 -10.43
N SER A 38 -14.98 -1.57 -9.47
CA SER A 38 -16.25 -2.25 -9.75
C SER A 38 -17.22 -1.38 -10.53
N SER A 39 -17.13 -0.05 -10.43
CA SER A 39 -17.92 0.88 -11.26
C SER A 39 -17.46 0.90 -12.74
N ILE A 40 -16.25 0.42 -13.01
CA ILE A 40 -15.66 0.34 -14.36
C ILE A 40 -15.84 -1.08 -14.92
N LYS A 41 -15.45 -2.09 -14.16
CA LYS A 41 -15.50 -3.50 -14.57
C LYS A 41 -15.56 -4.43 -13.35
N THR A 42 -16.43 -5.43 -13.40
CA THR A 42 -16.66 -6.41 -12.31
C THR A 42 -16.22 -7.82 -12.63
N GLU A 43 -15.86 -8.13 -13.88
CA GLU A 43 -15.53 -9.50 -14.31
C GLU A 43 -14.15 -9.58 -14.93
N PHE A 44 -13.32 -10.49 -14.43
CA PHE A 44 -11.97 -10.75 -14.92
C PHE A 44 -11.74 -12.27 -15.03
N ASN A 45 -10.97 -12.73 -16.04
CA ASN A 45 -10.58 -14.14 -16.07
C ASN A 45 -9.45 -14.42 -15.08
N SER A 46 -8.54 -13.48 -14.93
CA SER A 46 -7.38 -13.64 -14.04
C SER A 46 -7.03 -12.36 -13.30
N VAL A 47 -6.72 -12.50 -12.01
CA VAL A 47 -6.34 -11.41 -11.11
C VAL A 47 -5.00 -11.75 -10.46
N LEU A 48 -4.06 -10.81 -10.45
CA LEU A 48 -2.83 -10.88 -9.66
C LEU A 48 -2.84 -9.76 -8.62
N GLU A 49 -2.92 -10.12 -7.35
CA GLU A 49 -2.75 -9.20 -6.23
C GLU A 49 -1.27 -9.12 -5.83
N LEU A 50 -0.70 -7.91 -5.85
CA LEU A 50 0.67 -7.63 -5.41
C LEU A 50 0.67 -7.03 -4.00
N GLY A 51 1.43 -7.64 -3.07
CA GLY A 51 1.49 -7.21 -1.67
C GLY A 51 0.21 -7.54 -0.90
N CYS A 52 -0.27 -8.78 -0.98
CA CYS A 52 -1.57 -9.19 -0.40
C CYS A 52 -1.62 -9.12 1.14
N GLY A 53 -0.48 -9.15 1.83
CA GLY A 53 -0.38 -9.00 3.28
C GLY A 53 -1.30 -9.93 4.06
N THR A 54 -2.17 -9.34 4.88
CA THR A 54 -3.16 -10.06 5.70
C THR A 54 -4.51 -10.26 4.99
N GLY A 55 -4.58 -10.01 3.67
CA GLY A 55 -5.77 -10.22 2.86
C GLY A 55 -6.84 -9.12 3.00
N ILE A 56 -6.46 -7.89 3.39
CA ILE A 56 -7.42 -6.76 3.48
C ILE A 56 -8.05 -6.50 2.12
N LEU A 57 -7.22 -6.31 1.08
CA LEU A 57 -7.71 -6.09 -0.28
C LEU A 57 -8.38 -7.34 -0.84
N THR A 58 -7.81 -8.53 -0.60
CA THR A 58 -8.39 -9.82 -1.01
C THR A 58 -9.86 -9.96 -0.55
N LYS A 59 -10.15 -9.59 0.71
CA LYS A 59 -11.52 -9.63 1.27
C LYS A 59 -12.48 -8.69 0.56
N GLU A 60 -12.03 -7.51 0.17
CA GLU A 60 -12.87 -6.56 -0.56
C GLU A 60 -13.10 -7.01 -2.01
N LEU A 61 -12.08 -7.59 -2.65
CA LEU A 61 -12.18 -8.11 -4.00
C LEU A 61 -13.25 -9.19 -4.13
N VAL A 62 -13.25 -10.20 -3.28
CA VAL A 62 -14.22 -11.33 -3.38
C VAL A 62 -15.68 -10.92 -3.18
N LYS A 63 -15.93 -9.74 -2.59
CA LYS A 63 -17.30 -9.22 -2.41
C LYS A 63 -17.85 -8.54 -3.65
N ASN A 64 -16.98 -7.96 -4.49
CA ASN A 64 -17.39 -7.01 -5.52
C ASN A 64 -16.92 -7.39 -6.92
N ILE A 65 -15.95 -8.29 -7.05
CA ILE A 65 -15.28 -8.62 -8.31
C ILE A 65 -15.36 -10.14 -8.53
N ASN A 66 -15.81 -10.55 -9.71
CA ASN A 66 -15.84 -11.93 -10.15
C ASN A 66 -14.56 -12.27 -10.93
N PHE A 67 -13.94 -13.41 -10.64
CA PHE A 67 -12.75 -13.87 -11.37
C PHE A 67 -12.70 -15.41 -11.43
N LYS A 68 -12.00 -15.94 -12.45
CA LYS A 68 -11.84 -17.40 -12.63
C LYS A 68 -10.54 -17.91 -12.00
N ALA A 69 -9.48 -17.11 -12.03
CA ALA A 69 -8.18 -17.46 -11.47
C ALA A 69 -7.64 -16.30 -10.61
N TYR A 70 -7.05 -16.65 -9.48
CA TYR A 70 -6.49 -15.68 -8.54
C TYR A 70 -5.06 -16.05 -8.16
N TYR A 71 -4.21 -15.06 -8.31
CA TYR A 71 -2.79 -15.12 -7.97
C TYR A 71 -2.48 -14.06 -6.93
N ALA A 72 -1.70 -14.40 -5.92
CA ALA A 72 -1.30 -13.47 -4.88
C ALA A 72 0.21 -13.47 -4.72
N ASN A 73 0.78 -12.32 -4.40
CA ASN A 73 2.19 -12.16 -4.10
C ASN A 73 2.39 -11.39 -2.80
N ASP A 74 3.40 -11.77 -2.05
CA ASP A 74 3.91 -11.00 -0.90
C ASP A 74 5.38 -11.31 -0.58
N LEU A 75 6.08 -10.35 0.06
CA LEU A 75 7.42 -10.52 0.63
C LEU A 75 7.40 -11.39 1.89
N VAL A 76 6.25 -11.51 2.55
CA VAL A 76 6.05 -12.28 3.79
C VAL A 76 5.34 -13.58 3.48
N GLU A 77 6.01 -14.71 3.68
CA GLU A 77 5.46 -16.03 3.34
C GLU A 77 4.16 -16.37 4.09
N LYS A 78 4.00 -15.86 5.32
CA LYS A 78 2.79 -16.02 6.13
C LYS A 78 1.52 -15.52 5.43
N SER A 79 1.62 -14.55 4.51
CA SER A 79 0.51 -14.01 3.72
C SER A 79 -0.23 -15.10 2.96
N LYS A 80 0.46 -16.16 2.51
CA LYS A 80 -0.13 -17.32 1.84
C LYS A 80 -1.32 -17.90 2.61
N LYS A 81 -1.18 -18.07 3.92
CA LYS A 81 -2.25 -18.63 4.77
C LYS A 81 -3.49 -17.74 4.76
N TYR A 82 -3.31 -16.43 4.90
CA TYR A 82 -4.43 -15.48 4.96
C TYR A 82 -5.21 -15.40 3.65
N VAL A 83 -4.50 -15.43 2.53
CA VAL A 83 -5.16 -15.45 1.21
C VAL A 83 -5.87 -16.79 0.97
N ALA A 84 -5.25 -17.92 1.31
CA ALA A 84 -5.83 -19.24 1.15
C ALA A 84 -7.10 -19.46 2.01
N GLU A 85 -7.22 -18.80 3.17
CA GLU A 85 -8.42 -18.80 4.00
C GLU A 85 -9.59 -18.06 3.31
N ILE A 86 -9.30 -17.08 2.44
CA ILE A 86 -10.33 -16.32 1.71
C ILE A 86 -10.60 -16.95 0.34
N ILE A 87 -9.54 -17.37 -0.36
CA ILE A 87 -9.59 -17.97 -1.71
C ILE A 87 -8.76 -19.26 -1.69
N PRO A 88 -9.37 -20.42 -1.36
CA PRO A 88 -8.64 -21.68 -1.17
C PRO A 88 -7.83 -22.14 -2.38
N ASN A 89 -8.27 -21.82 -3.60
CA ASN A 89 -7.62 -22.21 -4.84
C ASN A 89 -6.67 -21.15 -5.41
N SER A 90 -6.25 -20.17 -4.58
CA SER A 90 -5.30 -19.15 -5.00
C SER A 90 -3.88 -19.71 -5.17
N GLU A 91 -3.17 -19.28 -6.22
CA GLU A 91 -1.73 -19.54 -6.38
C GLU A 91 -0.94 -18.40 -5.73
N PHE A 92 0.05 -18.74 -4.90
CA PHE A 92 0.83 -17.76 -4.15
C PHE A 92 2.28 -17.71 -4.61
N PHE A 93 2.77 -16.50 -4.90
CA PHE A 93 4.15 -16.20 -5.27
C PHE A 93 4.85 -15.49 -4.10
N TYR A 94 5.78 -16.17 -3.47
CA TYR A 94 6.62 -15.58 -2.43
C TYR A 94 7.75 -14.76 -3.02
N GLY A 95 7.95 -13.53 -2.55
CA GLY A 95 9.10 -12.70 -2.88
C GLY A 95 8.77 -11.31 -3.41
N ASN A 96 9.80 -10.67 -3.97
CA ASN A 96 9.70 -9.30 -4.49
C ASN A 96 8.83 -9.26 -5.75
N ALA A 97 7.81 -8.40 -5.75
CA ALA A 97 6.88 -8.22 -6.86
C ALA A 97 7.58 -7.93 -8.20
N LEU A 98 8.69 -7.20 -8.23
CA LEU A 98 9.48 -6.96 -9.45
C LEU A 98 10.16 -8.21 -10.04
N LYS A 99 10.24 -9.29 -9.27
CA LYS A 99 10.86 -10.57 -9.71
C LYS A 99 9.83 -11.63 -10.06
N ILE A 100 8.56 -11.39 -9.77
CA ILE A 100 7.48 -12.32 -10.07
C ILE A 100 7.17 -12.28 -11.55
N LYS A 101 7.09 -13.47 -12.14
CA LYS A 101 6.63 -13.68 -13.51
C LYS A 101 5.48 -14.66 -13.47
N SER A 102 4.29 -14.18 -13.74
CA SER A 102 3.13 -15.03 -13.98
C SER A 102 3.33 -15.86 -15.25
N LYS A 103 2.89 -17.12 -15.24
CA LYS A 103 2.95 -17.99 -16.43
C LYS A 103 2.08 -17.50 -17.57
N LYS A 104 1.02 -16.74 -17.23
CA LYS A 104 0.08 -16.14 -18.20
C LYS A 104 -0.07 -14.67 -17.87
N LYS A 105 -0.34 -13.87 -18.87
CA LYS A 105 -0.72 -12.47 -18.68
C LYS A 105 -2.06 -12.39 -17.94
N GLN A 106 -2.24 -11.30 -17.20
CA GLN A 106 -3.38 -11.08 -16.31
C GLN A 106 -4.38 -10.08 -16.92
N ASP A 107 -5.64 -10.21 -16.58
CA ASP A 107 -6.66 -9.21 -16.94
C ASP A 107 -6.68 -8.06 -15.93
N LEU A 108 -6.32 -8.35 -14.68
CA LEU A 108 -6.20 -7.37 -13.61
C LEU A 108 -4.92 -7.63 -12.80
N ILE A 109 -4.11 -6.59 -12.61
CA ILE A 109 -3.11 -6.52 -11.55
C ILE A 109 -3.60 -5.49 -10.54
N ILE A 110 -3.67 -5.87 -9.26
CA ILE A 110 -4.18 -4.99 -8.22
C ILE A 110 -3.25 -4.97 -7.00
N SER A 111 -3.18 -3.82 -6.32
CA SER A 111 -2.33 -3.66 -5.14
C SER A 111 -2.85 -2.57 -4.21
N ASN A 112 -2.79 -2.79 -2.90
CA ASN A 112 -3.19 -1.81 -1.91
C ASN A 112 -2.04 -1.41 -0.99
N ALA A 113 -1.74 -0.11 -0.92
CA ALA A 113 -0.74 0.47 -0.02
C ALA A 113 0.65 -0.20 -0.08
N MET A 114 1.12 -0.55 -1.29
CA MET A 114 2.39 -1.24 -1.48
C MET A 114 3.35 -0.48 -2.42
N PHE A 115 2.84 0.31 -3.38
CA PHE A 115 3.66 0.94 -4.41
C PHE A 115 4.64 1.98 -3.85
N GLN A 116 4.37 2.59 -2.69
CA GLN A 116 5.32 3.47 -1.99
C GLN A 116 6.62 2.78 -1.55
N TRP A 117 6.67 1.45 -1.56
CA TRP A 117 7.84 0.68 -1.17
C TRP A 117 8.81 0.38 -2.33
N PHE A 118 8.57 0.95 -3.50
CA PHE A 118 9.52 0.90 -4.63
C PHE A 118 10.29 2.20 -4.74
N ASN A 119 11.61 2.10 -4.94
CA ASN A 119 12.46 3.28 -5.14
C ASN A 119 12.08 4.03 -6.43
N ASN A 120 11.61 3.31 -7.42
CA ASN A 120 11.18 3.86 -8.70
C ASN A 120 9.79 3.31 -9.08
N LEU A 121 8.81 4.20 -9.09
CA LEU A 121 7.42 3.86 -9.46
C LEU A 121 7.32 3.40 -10.91
N ASN A 122 8.14 3.93 -11.82
CA ASN A 122 8.13 3.52 -13.22
C ASN A 122 8.57 2.06 -13.40
N ASP A 123 9.47 1.54 -12.59
CA ASP A 123 9.93 0.15 -12.69
C ASP A 123 8.78 -0.83 -12.41
N ILE A 124 7.99 -0.58 -11.36
CA ILE A 124 6.85 -1.45 -11.05
C ILE A 124 5.72 -1.27 -12.07
N CYS A 125 5.45 -0.06 -12.55
CA CYS A 125 4.47 0.18 -13.61
C CYS A 125 4.85 -0.58 -14.90
N SER A 126 6.09 -0.44 -15.36
CA SER A 126 6.60 -1.15 -16.54
C SER A 126 6.59 -2.67 -16.37
N HIS A 127 6.88 -3.15 -15.13
CA HIS A 127 6.81 -4.58 -14.83
C HIS A 127 5.36 -5.10 -14.90
N CYS A 128 4.40 -4.38 -14.34
CA CYS A 128 2.98 -4.71 -14.42
C CYS A 128 2.49 -4.70 -15.88
N LYS A 129 2.88 -3.69 -16.67
CA LYS A 129 2.52 -3.60 -18.08
C LYS A 129 2.88 -4.87 -18.87
N LYS A 130 4.08 -5.40 -18.66
CA LYS A 130 4.56 -6.62 -19.33
C LYS A 130 3.76 -7.86 -18.96
N GLN A 131 3.12 -7.89 -17.81
CA GLN A 131 2.35 -9.01 -17.30
C GLN A 131 0.83 -8.88 -17.55
N LEU A 132 0.35 -7.75 -18.04
CA LEU A 132 -1.04 -7.53 -18.38
C LEU A 132 -1.34 -7.95 -19.83
N ASN A 133 -2.55 -8.45 -20.03
CA ASN A 133 -3.13 -8.59 -21.36
C ASN A 133 -3.32 -7.21 -22.00
N SER A 134 -3.47 -7.14 -23.33
CA SER A 134 -4.05 -5.97 -23.98
C SER A 134 -5.44 -5.74 -23.37
N ASP A 135 -5.81 -4.47 -23.15
CA ASP A 135 -7.03 -4.08 -22.42
C ASP A 135 -7.11 -4.53 -20.94
N GLY A 136 -6.03 -5.09 -20.39
CA GLY A 136 -5.94 -5.43 -18.96
C GLY A 136 -5.82 -4.17 -18.09
N PHE A 137 -6.16 -4.30 -16.81
CA PHE A 137 -6.19 -3.19 -15.86
C PHE A 137 -5.06 -3.31 -14.83
N LEU A 138 -4.43 -2.18 -14.52
CA LEU A 138 -3.66 -2.00 -13.29
C LEU A 138 -4.46 -1.09 -12.36
N ALA A 139 -4.78 -1.58 -11.16
CA ALA A 139 -5.46 -0.82 -10.12
C ALA A 139 -4.60 -0.81 -8.86
N PHE A 140 -4.23 0.35 -8.35
CA PHE A 140 -3.42 0.39 -7.13
C PHE A 140 -3.71 1.60 -6.27
N SER A 141 -3.43 1.44 -4.97
CA SER A 141 -3.37 2.55 -4.04
C SER A 141 -1.96 2.74 -3.51
N THR A 142 -1.62 3.98 -3.25
CA THR A 142 -0.35 4.44 -2.68
C THR A 142 -0.57 5.70 -1.84
N PHE A 143 0.50 6.44 -1.51
CA PHE A 143 0.42 7.71 -0.79
C PHE A 143 1.17 8.80 -1.53
N SER A 144 0.70 10.06 -1.38
CA SER A 144 1.36 11.23 -1.92
C SER A 144 2.33 11.87 -0.93
N ASP A 145 2.99 12.92 -1.37
CA ASP A 145 3.94 13.72 -0.58
C ASP A 145 3.32 14.42 0.64
N LYS A 146 1.99 14.54 0.69
CA LYS A 146 1.27 15.07 1.86
C LYS A 146 1.13 14.07 3.01
N ASN A 147 1.48 12.79 2.77
CA ASN A 147 1.37 11.73 3.76
C ASN A 147 2.30 11.97 4.95
N PHE A 148 1.76 11.80 6.19
CA PHE A 148 2.51 11.98 7.45
C PHE A 148 3.16 13.35 7.58
N LYS A 149 2.46 14.41 7.16
CA LYS A 149 2.97 15.78 7.20
C LYS A 149 3.47 16.18 8.60
N GLU A 150 2.78 15.76 9.65
CA GLU A 150 3.15 16.06 11.05
C GLU A 150 4.50 15.42 11.43
N ILE A 151 4.73 14.18 11.01
CA ILE A 151 5.99 13.47 11.28
C ILE A 151 7.14 14.11 10.53
N ARG A 152 6.96 14.36 9.23
CA ARG A 152 7.97 15.02 8.39
C ARG A 152 8.34 16.40 8.92
N ASP A 153 7.35 17.16 9.33
CA ASP A 153 7.50 18.52 9.83
C ASP A 153 8.26 18.60 11.18
N LEU A 154 8.10 17.58 12.04
CA LEU A 154 8.79 17.50 13.33
C LEU A 154 10.17 16.85 13.28
N THR A 155 10.37 15.91 12.35
CA THR A 155 11.56 15.04 12.34
C THR A 155 12.44 15.21 11.13
N GLY A 156 11.93 15.82 10.04
CA GLY A 156 12.57 15.82 8.73
C GLY A 156 12.61 14.45 8.05
N ILE A 157 12.04 13.41 8.67
CA ILE A 157 12.10 12.03 8.17
C ILE A 157 10.81 11.70 7.41
N SER A 158 10.96 11.23 6.17
CA SER A 158 9.87 10.79 5.31
C SER A 158 10.38 9.78 4.30
N LEU A 159 9.47 8.97 3.72
CA LEU A 159 9.74 8.36 2.41
C LEU A 159 9.79 9.47 1.35
N GLU A 160 10.47 9.20 0.25
CA GLU A 160 10.48 10.08 -0.92
C GLU A 160 9.15 9.92 -1.68
N TYR A 161 8.06 10.33 -1.02
CA TYR A 161 6.75 10.34 -1.66
C TYR A 161 6.73 11.32 -2.83
N LYS A 162 6.04 10.93 -3.89
CA LYS A 162 5.80 11.78 -5.05
C LYS A 162 4.49 12.55 -4.87
N THR A 163 4.42 13.72 -5.48
CA THR A 163 3.15 14.45 -5.59
C THR A 163 2.14 13.64 -6.42
N PHE A 164 0.86 13.92 -6.24
CA PHE A 164 -0.21 13.29 -7.03
C PHE A 164 0.00 13.45 -8.54
N GLU A 165 0.41 14.66 -8.97
CA GLU A 165 0.68 14.94 -10.38
C GLU A 165 1.89 14.16 -10.93
N GLU A 166 2.96 14.01 -10.14
CA GLU A 166 4.11 13.18 -10.52
C GLU A 166 3.73 11.70 -10.65
N ILE A 167 2.88 11.18 -9.74
CA ILE A 167 2.36 9.81 -9.83
C ILE A 167 1.59 9.62 -11.13
N LYS A 168 0.64 10.51 -11.45
CA LYS A 168 -0.14 10.47 -12.69
C LYS A 168 0.75 10.53 -13.93
N LYS A 169 1.73 11.42 -13.93
CA LYS A 169 2.68 11.55 -15.04
C LYS A 169 3.42 10.25 -15.31
N ILE A 170 3.98 9.62 -14.26
CA ILE A 170 4.71 8.36 -14.37
C ILE A 170 3.79 7.21 -14.86
N VAL A 171 2.56 7.15 -14.34
CA VAL A 171 1.61 6.13 -14.78
C VAL A 171 1.23 6.30 -16.23
N ASN A 172 1.01 7.54 -16.69
CA ASN A 172 0.67 7.85 -18.09
C ASN A 172 1.79 7.52 -19.09
N GLU A 173 3.05 7.37 -18.64
CA GLU A 173 4.14 6.86 -19.52
C GLU A 173 3.92 5.39 -19.93
N ASN A 174 3.15 4.64 -19.17
CA ASN A 174 2.92 3.22 -19.37
C ASN A 174 1.48 2.83 -19.71
N PHE A 175 0.49 3.58 -19.22
CA PHE A 175 -0.92 3.23 -19.20
C PHE A 175 -1.82 4.42 -19.52
N GLU A 176 -3.04 4.16 -19.94
CA GLU A 176 -4.12 5.13 -19.95
C GLU A 176 -4.79 5.19 -18.57
N ILE A 177 -4.77 6.34 -17.90
CA ILE A 177 -5.46 6.52 -16.62
C ILE A 177 -6.96 6.64 -16.86
N ILE A 178 -7.75 5.73 -16.27
CA ILE A 178 -9.21 5.73 -16.31
C ILE A 178 -9.78 6.43 -15.08
N HIS A 179 -9.16 6.24 -13.92
CA HIS A 179 -9.54 6.90 -12.66
C HIS A 179 -8.30 7.26 -11.86
N ALA A 180 -8.29 8.46 -11.30
CA ALA A 180 -7.26 8.92 -10.38
C ALA A 180 -7.88 9.82 -9.31
N GLU A 181 -7.63 9.53 -8.05
CA GLU A 181 -8.03 10.38 -6.92
C GLU A 181 -6.96 10.45 -5.84
N GLU A 182 -6.90 11.61 -5.18
CA GLU A 182 -6.16 11.83 -3.93
C GLU A 182 -7.16 12.29 -2.87
N PHE A 183 -7.03 11.77 -1.65
CA PHE A 183 -7.85 12.22 -0.52
C PHE A 183 -7.03 12.26 0.77
N GLU A 184 -7.49 13.01 1.75
CA GLU A 184 -6.88 13.00 3.09
C GLU A 184 -7.74 12.23 4.07
N HIS A 185 -7.09 11.51 4.98
CA HIS A 185 -7.72 10.86 6.12
C HIS A 185 -6.87 11.08 7.38
N THR A 186 -7.44 11.76 8.37
CA THR A 186 -6.72 12.11 9.60
C THR A 186 -7.19 11.25 10.76
N LEU A 187 -6.27 10.54 11.39
CA LEU A 187 -6.50 9.82 12.64
C LEU A 187 -6.18 10.73 13.83
N LYS A 188 -6.98 10.63 14.90
CA LYS A 188 -6.76 11.32 16.17
C LYS A 188 -6.30 10.34 17.24
N PHE A 189 -5.40 10.78 18.11
CA PHE A 189 -4.83 10.00 19.21
C PHE A 189 -4.93 10.79 20.51
N ASN A 190 -4.93 10.09 21.64
CA ASN A 190 -4.96 10.76 22.96
C ASN A 190 -3.60 11.39 23.31
N ASN A 191 -2.50 10.82 22.78
CA ASN A 191 -1.15 11.32 23.04
C ASN A 191 -0.18 10.87 21.92
N PRO A 192 1.02 11.50 21.79
CA PRO A 192 1.98 11.16 20.76
C PRO A 192 2.56 9.73 20.85
N LEU A 193 2.53 9.08 22.04
CA LEU A 193 3.00 7.71 22.18
C LEU A 193 2.04 6.71 21.50
N GLU A 194 0.72 6.96 21.59
CA GLU A 194 -0.28 6.18 20.86
C GLU A 194 -0.11 6.31 19.34
N LEU A 195 0.20 7.52 18.85
CA LEU A 195 0.51 7.75 17.45
C LEU A 195 1.74 6.94 17.03
N LEU A 196 2.84 6.98 17.79
CA LEU A 196 4.05 6.17 17.50
C LEU A 196 3.77 4.67 17.56
N ALA A 197 2.94 4.22 18.50
CA ALA A 197 2.51 2.83 18.60
C ALA A 197 1.69 2.40 17.37
N HIS A 198 0.78 3.26 16.89
CA HIS A 198 0.02 3.04 15.66
C HIS A 198 0.95 2.89 14.43
N MET A 199 1.92 3.79 14.25
CA MET A 199 2.91 3.68 13.16
C MET A 199 3.71 2.37 13.23
N LYS A 200 4.09 1.95 14.43
CA LYS A 200 4.77 0.66 14.65
C LYS A 200 3.88 -0.53 14.28
N ASN A 201 2.62 -0.51 14.69
CA ASN A 201 1.66 -1.60 14.48
C ASN A 201 1.19 -1.73 13.02
N THR A 202 1.34 -0.67 12.23
CA THR A 202 1.05 -0.66 10.78
C THR A 202 2.30 -0.91 9.91
N GLY A 203 3.45 -1.23 10.52
CA GLY A 203 4.68 -1.56 9.80
C GLY A 203 5.38 -0.35 9.17
N VAL A 204 4.89 0.87 9.40
CA VAL A 204 5.44 2.11 8.81
C VAL A 204 6.70 2.60 9.55
N ASN A 205 7.09 1.92 10.62
CA ASN A 205 8.30 2.21 11.41
C ASN A 205 9.62 2.10 10.62
N SER A 206 9.58 1.64 9.37
CA SER A 206 10.73 1.67 8.47
C SER A 206 11.19 3.10 8.12
N LEU A 207 10.33 4.09 8.36
CA LEU A 207 10.67 5.51 8.24
C LEU A 207 11.63 5.97 9.33
N THR A 208 11.54 5.37 10.53
CA THR A 208 12.47 5.61 11.64
C THR A 208 13.40 4.40 11.77
N ALA A 209 14.29 4.18 10.79
CA ALA A 209 15.29 3.11 10.83
C ALA A 209 16.24 3.19 12.05
N GLN A 210 16.17 4.27 12.79
CA GLN A 210 16.86 4.48 14.05
C GLN A 210 15.95 4.02 15.19
N HIS A 211 16.51 3.16 16.04
CA HIS A 211 15.90 2.88 17.34
C HIS A 211 15.95 4.17 18.17
N TRP A 212 14.85 4.90 18.20
CA TRP A 212 14.76 6.07 19.08
C TRP A 212 14.96 5.63 20.52
N ARG A 213 15.95 6.24 21.19
CA ARG A 213 16.17 6.07 22.60
C ARG A 213 15.08 6.82 23.37
N PHE A 214 14.90 6.50 24.62
CA PHE A 214 13.89 7.14 25.46
C PHE A 214 13.91 8.68 25.39
N LYS A 215 15.10 9.28 25.36
CA LYS A 215 15.28 10.73 25.26
C LYS A 215 14.68 11.29 23.95
N GLU A 216 14.94 10.64 22.81
CA GLU A 216 14.44 11.06 21.49
C GLU A 216 12.92 10.94 21.38
N VAL A 217 12.35 9.87 21.97
CA VAL A 217 10.88 9.70 22.08
C VAL A 217 10.26 10.81 22.90
N LYS A 218 10.87 11.16 24.06
CA LYS A 218 10.39 12.24 24.91
C LYS A 218 10.44 13.59 24.18
N GLU A 219 11.58 13.91 23.56
CA GLU A 219 11.74 15.15 22.78
C GLU A 219 10.72 15.26 21.63
N PHE A 220 10.44 14.16 20.95
CA PHE A 220 9.40 14.12 19.92
C PHE A 220 8.02 14.41 20.51
N CYS A 221 7.67 13.76 21.63
CA CYS A 221 6.37 13.95 22.29
C CYS A 221 6.18 15.40 22.76
N ASP A 222 7.22 16.00 23.32
CA ASP A 222 7.20 17.38 23.81
C ASP A 222 7.02 18.36 22.63
N LYS A 223 7.83 18.24 21.58
CA LYS A 223 7.71 19.03 20.35
C LYS A 223 6.37 18.87 19.65
N TYR A 224 5.81 17.63 19.66
CA TYR A 224 4.51 17.40 19.06
C TYR A 224 3.41 18.20 19.76
N LYS A 225 3.36 18.13 21.10
CA LYS A 225 2.38 18.85 21.91
C LYS A 225 2.53 20.37 21.85
N GLU A 226 3.77 20.85 21.72
CA GLU A 226 4.05 22.27 21.56
C GLU A 226 3.53 22.81 20.23
N LYS A 227 3.72 22.04 19.14
CA LYS A 227 3.42 22.49 17.78
C LYS A 227 1.98 22.25 17.37
N TYR A 228 1.37 21.14 17.80
CA TYR A 228 0.04 20.73 17.38
C TYR A 228 -0.94 20.70 18.56
N PRO A 229 -2.07 21.44 18.51
CA PRO A 229 -3.06 21.45 19.57
C PRO A 229 -3.82 20.12 19.71
N GLU A 230 -3.92 19.37 18.62
CA GLU A 230 -4.48 18.03 18.58
C GLU A 230 -3.42 17.01 18.14
N ILE A 231 -3.44 15.82 18.71
CA ILE A 231 -2.54 14.76 18.30
C ILE A 231 -3.16 14.00 17.13
N THR A 232 -2.72 14.32 15.94
CA THR A 232 -3.25 13.80 14.68
C THR A 232 -2.16 13.19 13.82
N LEU A 233 -2.54 12.25 12.96
CA LEU A 233 -1.68 11.72 11.90
C LEU A 233 -2.45 11.75 10.59
N THR A 234 -2.00 12.58 9.67
CA THR A 234 -2.64 12.75 8.37
C THR A 234 -2.06 11.78 7.35
N TYR A 235 -2.93 10.98 6.78
CA TYR A 235 -2.65 10.16 5.61
C TYR A 235 -3.13 10.88 4.35
N SER A 236 -2.40 10.71 3.24
CA SER A 236 -2.81 11.21 1.93
C SER A 236 -2.79 10.07 0.90
N PRO A 237 -3.83 9.21 0.91
CA PRO A 237 -3.96 8.14 -0.05
C PRO A 237 -4.19 8.65 -1.47
N VAL A 238 -3.63 7.89 -2.42
CA VAL A 238 -3.83 8.03 -3.86
C VAL A 238 -4.38 6.70 -4.39
N ILE A 239 -5.42 6.77 -5.21
CA ILE A 239 -5.98 5.63 -5.95
C ILE A 239 -5.82 5.88 -7.43
N ILE A 240 -5.30 4.90 -8.15
CA ILE A 240 -5.13 4.92 -9.61
C ILE A 240 -5.72 3.64 -10.18
N ILE A 241 -6.55 3.79 -11.21
CA ILE A 241 -7.00 2.71 -12.07
C ILE A 241 -6.65 3.08 -13.49
N CYS A 242 -5.90 2.24 -14.16
CA CYS A 242 -5.43 2.50 -15.50
C CYS A 242 -5.50 1.25 -16.37
N LYS A 243 -5.53 1.44 -17.69
CA LYS A 243 -5.69 0.40 -18.70
C LYS A 243 -4.41 0.24 -19.52
N ASN A 244 -4.11 -1.00 -19.85
CA ASN A 244 -3.01 -1.37 -20.73
C ASN A 244 -3.50 -1.34 -22.19
N ASN A 245 -3.02 -0.39 -22.94
CA ASN A 245 -3.32 -0.25 -24.39
C ASN A 245 -2.35 -1.09 -25.23
#